data_337ca007ca7c5ebc87443bc787ca1833
#
_entry.id   337ca007ca7c5ebc87443bc787ca1833
#
_cell.length_a   1.000
_cell.length_b   1.000
_cell.length_c   1.000
_cell.angle_alpha   90.00
_cell.angle_beta   90.00
_cell.angle_gamma   90.00
#
_symmetry.space_group_name_H-M   'P 1'
#
loop_
_entity.id
_entity.type
_entity.pdbx_description
1 polymer ?
#
loop_
_entity_poly.entity_id
_entity_poly.type
_entity_poly.pdbx_seq_one_letter_code
_entity_poly.pdbx_strand_id
1 'polypeptide(L)'
;MTEPNPVAGDRPAERLEATVRGRVQGVGYRYFVLRIAGRRGLTGWVANQPDGSVRCVGEGAPDELDRVEAALRDGPPGAVVEAVQAVRMPATGRFERFEVRSGGHSGD
;
A
#
# COMPACT_ATOMS: atom_id res chain seq x y z
N MET A 1 36.88 0.36 12.10
CA MET A 1 35.57 0.32 12.72
C MET A 1 34.61 -0.49 11.84
N THR A 2 33.80 -1.28 12.47
CA THR A 2 32.89 -2.12 11.75
C THR A 2 31.57 -1.42 11.61
N GLU A 3 31.05 -1.38 10.40
CA GLU A 3 29.71 -0.89 10.18
C GLU A 3 28.73 -1.82 10.86
N PRO A 4 27.72 -1.29 11.55
CA PRO A 4 26.68 -2.15 12.06
C PRO A 4 25.92 -2.77 10.89
N ASN A 5 25.45 -3.98 11.07
CA ASN A 5 24.60 -4.59 10.07
C ASN A 5 23.32 -3.77 9.97
N PRO A 6 22.84 -3.54 8.76
CA PRO A 6 21.55 -2.85 8.61
C PRO A 6 20.47 -3.64 9.31
N VAL A 7 19.64 -2.96 10.07
CA VAL A 7 18.40 -3.54 10.55
C VAL A 7 17.27 -3.00 9.66
N ALA A 8 16.10 -3.56 9.85
CA ALA A 8 14.98 -3.27 8.95
C ALA A 8 14.78 -1.77 8.74
N GLY A 9 14.85 -0.97 9.79
CA GLY A 9 14.65 0.45 9.68
C GLY A 9 15.80 1.23 9.08
N ASP A 10 16.94 0.59 8.86
CA ASP A 10 18.13 1.25 8.32
C ASP A 10 18.26 1.11 6.81
N ARG A 11 17.47 0.25 6.19
CA ARG A 11 17.53 0.11 4.74
C ARG A 11 16.81 1.28 4.09
N PRO A 12 17.28 1.70 2.90
CA PRO A 12 16.60 2.78 2.19
C PRO A 12 15.13 2.46 1.99
N ALA A 13 14.31 3.50 2.10
CA ALA A 13 12.90 3.36 1.85
C ALA A 13 12.65 2.93 0.41
N GLU A 14 11.59 2.17 0.22
CA GLU A 14 11.15 1.72 -1.10
C GLU A 14 9.73 2.20 -1.36
N ARG A 15 9.33 2.04 -2.59
CA ARG A 15 7.96 2.32 -3.04
C ARG A 15 7.34 1.02 -3.51
N LEU A 16 6.14 0.78 -3.04
CA LEU A 16 5.29 -0.32 -3.48
C LEU A 16 4.18 0.27 -4.34
N GLU A 17 3.99 -0.29 -5.53
CA GLU A 17 2.82 0.02 -6.34
C GLU A 17 2.07 -1.28 -6.57
N ALA A 18 0.80 -1.30 -6.17
CA ALA A 18 0.00 -2.51 -6.22
C ALA A 18 -1.37 -2.24 -6.81
N THR A 19 -1.85 -3.19 -7.60
CA THR A 19 -3.22 -3.22 -8.08
C THR A 19 -3.87 -4.48 -7.54
N VAL A 20 -5.00 -4.31 -6.88
CA VAL A 20 -5.72 -5.40 -6.24
C VAL A 20 -7.03 -5.62 -6.98
N ARG A 21 -7.27 -6.86 -7.40
CA ARG A 21 -8.46 -7.20 -8.18
C ARG A 21 -9.29 -8.23 -7.43
N GLY A 22 -10.58 -8.19 -7.67
CA GLY A 22 -11.55 -9.06 -7.04
C GLY A 22 -12.73 -8.25 -6.53
N ARG A 23 -13.40 -8.76 -5.50
CA ARG A 23 -14.45 -8.01 -4.83
C ARG A 23 -13.79 -7.15 -3.76
N VAL A 24 -13.33 -5.99 -4.15
CA VAL A 24 -12.51 -5.13 -3.28
C VAL A 24 -13.05 -3.71 -3.15
N GLN A 25 -14.05 -3.34 -3.95
CA GLN A 25 -14.70 -2.04 -3.80
C GLN A 25 -16.02 -2.22 -3.05
N GLY A 26 -16.38 -1.22 -2.25
CA GLY A 26 -17.64 -1.26 -1.49
C GLY A 26 -17.61 -2.15 -0.26
N VAL A 27 -16.42 -2.59 0.16
CA VAL A 27 -16.27 -3.51 1.30
C VAL A 27 -15.34 -2.95 2.37
N GLY A 28 -15.04 -1.64 2.31
CA GLY A 28 -14.16 -1.01 3.29
C GLY A 28 -12.68 -1.26 3.04
N TYR A 29 -12.31 -1.68 1.85
CA TYR A 29 -10.94 -2.07 1.55
C TYR A 29 -9.97 -0.89 1.71
N ARG A 30 -10.33 0.29 1.19
CA ARG A 30 -9.44 1.45 1.27
C ARG A 30 -9.15 1.85 2.71
N TYR A 31 -10.15 1.82 3.57
CA TYR A 31 -9.97 2.18 4.99
C TYR A 31 -9.19 1.12 5.75
N PHE A 32 -9.34 -0.14 5.37
CA PHE A 32 -8.51 -1.22 5.89
C PHE A 32 -7.03 -0.95 5.58
N VAL A 33 -6.73 -0.57 4.33
CA VAL A 33 -5.36 -0.25 3.93
C VAL A 33 -4.85 0.98 4.66
N LEU A 34 -5.67 2.02 4.78
CA LEU A 34 -5.28 3.24 5.50
C LEU A 34 -4.84 2.92 6.92
N ARG A 35 -5.61 2.10 7.63
CA ARG A 35 -5.27 1.76 9.01
C ARG A 35 -3.94 1.02 9.09
N ILE A 36 -3.74 0.06 8.21
CA ILE A 36 -2.53 -0.74 8.23
C ILE A 36 -1.32 0.09 7.84
N ALA A 37 -1.43 0.83 6.75
CA ALA A 37 -0.33 1.66 6.26
C ALA A 37 0.04 2.74 7.27
N GLY A 38 -0.95 3.35 7.89
CA GLY A 38 -0.69 4.39 8.89
C GLY A 38 0.04 3.85 10.10
N ARG A 39 -0.34 2.67 10.59
CA ARG A 39 0.33 2.04 11.73
C ARG A 39 1.77 1.66 11.41
N ARG A 40 2.07 1.44 10.15
CA ARG A 40 3.40 1.00 9.72
C ARG A 40 4.27 2.15 9.24
N GLY A 41 3.80 3.38 9.40
CA GLY A 41 4.57 4.55 9.06
C GLY A 41 4.73 4.79 7.57
N LEU A 42 3.86 4.23 6.75
CA LEU A 42 3.92 4.43 5.31
C LEU A 42 3.32 5.77 4.93
N THR A 43 3.82 6.30 3.83
CA THR A 43 3.21 7.45 3.15
C THR A 43 2.74 7.00 1.77
N GLY A 44 1.75 7.69 1.21
CA GLY A 44 1.22 7.34 -0.09
C GLY A 44 -0.29 7.44 -0.14
N TRP A 45 -0.92 6.53 -0.88
CA TRP A 45 -2.38 6.61 -1.04
C TRP A 45 -2.96 5.28 -1.52
N VAL A 46 -4.26 5.15 -1.33
CA VAL A 46 -5.05 4.03 -1.84
C VAL A 46 -6.33 4.59 -2.43
N ALA A 47 -6.74 4.06 -3.59
CA ALA A 47 -7.90 4.56 -4.32
C ALA A 47 -8.60 3.46 -5.09
N ASN A 48 -9.92 3.58 -5.22
CA ASN A 48 -10.68 2.75 -6.15
C ASN A 48 -10.39 3.20 -7.58
N GLN A 49 -10.38 2.25 -8.49
CA GLN A 49 -10.17 2.52 -9.91
C GLN A 49 -11.46 2.27 -10.69
N PRO A 50 -11.60 2.91 -11.87
CA PRO A 50 -12.82 2.72 -12.67
C PRO A 50 -13.09 1.29 -13.10
N ASP A 51 -12.04 0.47 -13.21
CA ASP A 51 -12.19 -0.92 -13.63
C ASP A 51 -12.57 -1.87 -12.50
N GLY A 52 -12.85 -1.35 -11.31
CA GLY A 52 -13.23 -2.15 -10.16
C GLY A 52 -12.06 -2.55 -9.26
N SER A 53 -10.84 -2.30 -9.69
CA SER A 53 -9.68 -2.62 -8.87
C SER A 53 -9.43 -1.54 -7.83
N VAL A 54 -8.53 -1.84 -6.89
CA VAL A 54 -8.02 -0.87 -5.93
C VAL A 54 -6.53 -0.70 -6.19
N ARG A 55 -6.09 0.54 -6.27
CA ARG A 55 -4.67 0.86 -6.46
C ARG A 55 -4.10 1.38 -5.16
N CYS A 56 -2.93 0.88 -4.80
CA CYS A 56 -2.22 1.31 -3.59
C CYS A 56 -0.80 1.67 -3.97
N VAL A 57 -0.38 2.85 -3.54
CA VAL A 57 1.01 3.30 -3.68
C VAL A 57 1.48 3.68 -2.28
N GLY A 58 2.56 3.04 -1.82
CA GLY A 58 3.06 3.31 -0.48
C GLY A 58 4.57 3.36 -0.47
N GLU A 59 5.12 4.22 0.38
CA GLU A 59 6.56 4.34 0.56
C GLU A 59 6.89 4.18 2.04
N GLY A 60 7.98 3.49 2.31
CA GLY A 60 8.44 3.27 3.66
C GLY A 60 9.52 2.19 3.72
N ALA A 61 9.75 1.70 4.93
CA ALA A 61 10.75 0.66 5.13
C ALA A 61 10.35 -0.62 4.40
N PRO A 62 11.30 -1.30 3.76
CA PRO A 62 10.98 -2.49 2.95
C PRO A 62 10.19 -3.57 3.68
N ASP A 63 10.53 -3.87 4.92
CA ASP A 63 9.80 -4.91 5.64
C ASP A 63 8.42 -4.44 6.10
N GLU A 64 8.21 -3.15 6.30
CA GLU A 64 6.86 -2.66 6.52
C GLU A 64 6.03 -2.76 5.25
N LEU A 65 6.64 -2.52 4.10
CA LEU A 65 5.97 -2.73 2.82
C LEU A 65 5.61 -4.21 2.61
N ASP A 66 6.48 -5.12 3.05
CA ASP A 66 6.18 -6.55 2.98
C ASP A 66 4.92 -6.88 3.76
N ARG A 67 4.76 -6.29 4.95
CA ARG A 67 3.59 -6.54 5.78
C ARG A 67 2.33 -5.96 5.16
N VAL A 68 2.44 -4.78 4.57
CA VAL A 68 1.29 -4.17 3.90
C VAL A 68 0.91 -4.97 2.68
N GLU A 69 1.89 -5.43 1.91
CA GLU A 69 1.59 -6.26 0.74
C GLU A 69 0.88 -7.55 1.14
N ALA A 70 1.32 -8.20 2.22
CA ALA A 70 0.64 -9.39 2.73
C ALA A 70 -0.81 -9.06 3.13
N ALA A 71 -1.02 -7.92 3.76
CA ALA A 71 -2.37 -7.51 4.14
C ALA A 71 -3.24 -7.22 2.92
N LEU A 72 -2.66 -6.66 1.86
CA LEU A 72 -3.41 -6.43 0.62
C LEU A 72 -3.93 -7.76 0.04
N ARG A 73 -3.13 -8.82 0.13
CA ARG A 73 -3.51 -10.12 -0.40
C ARG A 73 -4.60 -10.78 0.42
N ASP A 74 -4.62 -10.53 1.73
CA ASP A 74 -5.66 -11.06 2.60
C ASP A 74 -6.97 -10.26 2.46
N GLY A 75 -6.87 -8.97 2.50
CA GLY A 75 -8.02 -8.09 2.51
C GLY A 75 -8.80 -8.12 3.82
N PRO A 76 -9.76 -7.22 3.98
CA PRO A 76 -10.66 -7.23 5.15
C PRO A 76 -11.74 -8.28 4.99
N PRO A 77 -12.46 -8.62 6.08
CA PRO A 77 -13.66 -9.44 5.96
C PRO A 77 -14.62 -8.83 4.94
N GLY A 78 -15.21 -9.67 4.13
CA GLY A 78 -16.13 -9.23 3.08
C GLY A 78 -15.46 -8.98 1.75
N ALA A 79 -14.15 -8.85 1.70
CA ALA A 79 -13.42 -8.74 0.44
C ALA A 79 -13.09 -10.13 -0.08
N VAL A 80 -13.02 -10.23 -1.40
CA VAL A 80 -12.48 -11.42 -2.07
C VAL A 80 -11.36 -10.93 -2.97
N VAL A 81 -10.12 -11.21 -2.58
CA VAL A 81 -8.96 -10.78 -3.35
C VAL A 81 -8.59 -11.91 -4.30
N GLU A 82 -8.70 -11.64 -5.59
CA GLU A 82 -8.42 -12.63 -6.62
C GLU A 82 -6.99 -12.53 -7.11
N ALA A 83 -6.44 -11.33 -7.17
CA ALA A 83 -5.09 -11.12 -7.64
C ALA A 83 -4.53 -9.82 -7.08
N VAL A 84 -3.24 -9.83 -6.80
CA VAL A 84 -2.50 -8.63 -6.45
C VAL A 84 -1.27 -8.57 -7.34
N GLN A 85 -1.16 -7.50 -8.11
CA GLN A 85 0.02 -7.23 -8.93
C GLN A 85 0.80 -6.13 -8.23
N ALA A 86 2.02 -6.42 -7.85
CA ALA A 86 2.81 -5.50 -7.05
C ALA A 86 4.22 -5.40 -7.59
N VAL A 87 4.76 -4.18 -7.59
CA VAL A 87 6.15 -3.93 -7.97
C VAL A 87 6.80 -3.06 -6.91
N ARG A 88 8.10 -3.18 -6.79
CA ARG A 88 8.92 -2.39 -5.87
C ARG A 88 9.91 -1.55 -6.65
N MET A 89 10.17 -0.37 -6.14
CA MET A 89 11.12 0.56 -6.74
C MET A 89 11.63 1.48 -5.63
N PRO A 90 12.67 2.29 -5.88
CA PRO A 90 13.12 3.23 -4.87
C PRO A 90 12.03 4.23 -4.53
N ALA A 91 12.00 4.64 -3.26
CA ALA A 91 11.07 5.67 -2.80
C ALA A 91 11.41 7.01 -3.43
N THR A 92 10.38 7.82 -3.60
CA THR A 92 10.53 9.17 -4.18
C THR A 92 10.61 10.25 -3.11
N GLY A 93 10.09 9.96 -1.91
CA GLY A 93 10.03 10.95 -0.83
C GLY A 93 8.99 12.03 -1.02
N ARG A 94 8.08 11.87 -1.98
CA ARG A 94 7.16 12.97 -2.32
C ARG A 94 5.87 12.98 -1.53
N PHE A 95 5.59 11.95 -0.73
CA PHE A 95 4.35 11.89 0.04
C PHE A 95 4.63 12.29 1.48
N GLU A 96 3.69 13.00 2.10
CA GLU A 96 3.82 13.44 3.49
C GLU A 96 3.07 12.53 4.45
N ARG A 97 2.01 11.86 3.98
CA ARG A 97 1.20 10.99 4.82
C ARG A 97 0.54 9.95 3.94
N PHE A 98 -0.16 9.02 4.57
CA PHE A 98 -0.95 8.05 3.82
C PHE A 98 -2.41 8.50 3.82
N GLU A 99 -3.04 8.46 2.65
CA GLU A 99 -4.41 8.95 2.53
C GLU A 99 -5.25 8.07 1.63
N VAL A 100 -6.54 8.10 1.88
CA VAL A 100 -7.52 7.48 0.98
C VAL A 100 -7.92 8.52 -0.05
N ARG A 101 -7.85 8.13 -1.31
CA ARG A 101 -8.30 8.98 -2.41
C ARG A 101 -9.60 8.42 -2.97
N SER A 102 -10.38 9.32 -3.54
CA SER A 102 -11.72 8.96 -4.01
C SER A 102 -11.72 8.05 -5.20
N GLY A 103 -10.64 7.94 -5.90
CA GLY A 103 -10.60 7.02 -7.00
C GLY A 103 -9.87 7.57 -8.18
N GLY A 104 -9.80 6.78 -9.23
CA GLY A 104 -9.02 7.11 -10.40
C GLY A 104 -9.76 7.90 -11.45
N HIS A 105 -10.99 8.29 -11.18
CA HIS A 105 -11.73 9.07 -12.15
C HIS A 105 -11.98 10.46 -11.60
N SER A 106 -12.32 11.37 -12.49
CA SER A 106 -12.55 12.74 -12.10
C SER A 106 -13.70 12.82 -11.10
N GLY A 107 -13.57 13.69 -10.14
CA GLY A 107 -14.57 13.86 -9.11
C GLY A 107 -14.47 12.84 -8.02
N ASP A 108 -13.47 12.03 -8.07
CA ASP A 108 -13.41 10.96 -7.12
C ASP A 108 -12.04 10.88 -6.50
#